data_a2b2e1ba7f77fe3e40653aa4421d473c
#
_entry.id   a2b2e1ba7f77fe3e40653aa4421d473c
#
_cell.length_a   1.000
_cell.length_b   1.000
_cell.length_c   1.000
_cell.angle_alpha   90.00
_cell.angle_beta   90.00
_cell.angle_gamma   90.00
#
_symmetry.space_group_name_H-M   'P 1'
#
loop_
_entity.id
_entity.type
_entity.pdbx_description
1 polymer ?
#
loop_
_entity_poly.entity_id
_entity_poly.type
_entity_poly.pdbx_seq_one_letter_code
_entity_poly.pdbx_strand_id
1 'polypeptide(L)'
;KDLTVSFPEDYGVEDLKGQPVIFKVKVNEIKEKVTRELDKEFFEDLAMEGVDSKETLEKEVEKNIKAQKEADNENKYIDHLLEEVAKNVEVDIPQEMVDEETTRLLGRFEQQMAMQGISLDIYYQFTKSSEEDLRKQMDKEAYQNVLYRLMLEEIMNLEKIELSQEEASKEAEELAKKYKMDKEDFLKQFGGLEMIQYDLEMHKVIDLLKELNK
;
A
#
# COMPACT_ATOMS: atom_id res chain seq x y z
N LYS A 1 11.51 25.77 37.14
CA LYS A 1 10.94 27.07 36.73
C LYS A 1 9.44 26.94 36.69
N ASP A 2 8.72 27.87 37.32
CA ASP A 2 7.26 27.92 37.22
C ASP A 2 6.88 28.77 36.00
N LEU A 3 6.01 28.22 35.14
CA LEU A 3 5.48 28.89 33.96
C LEU A 3 3.98 29.07 34.16
N THR A 4 3.53 30.33 34.20
CA THR A 4 2.10 30.66 34.27
C THR A 4 1.62 30.89 32.83
N VAL A 5 0.69 30.06 32.37
CA VAL A 5 0.05 30.16 31.06
C VAL A 5 -1.45 29.95 31.20
N SER A 6 -2.25 30.42 30.25
CA SER A 6 -3.68 30.14 30.22
C SER A 6 -3.97 29.12 29.09
N PHE A 7 -4.90 28.23 29.34
CA PHE A 7 -5.40 27.36 28.29
C PHE A 7 -6.08 28.19 27.16
N PRO A 8 -5.95 27.80 25.90
CA PRO A 8 -6.65 28.44 24.80
C PRO A 8 -8.17 28.36 24.98
N GLU A 9 -8.90 29.31 24.41
CA GLU A 9 -10.37 29.33 24.43
C GLU A 9 -11.00 28.16 23.67
N ASP A 10 -10.27 27.56 22.73
CA ASP A 10 -10.67 26.40 21.93
C ASP A 10 -10.15 25.06 22.46
N TYR A 11 -9.68 25.05 23.73
CA TYR A 11 -9.18 23.82 24.34
C TYR A 11 -10.28 22.76 24.46
N GLY A 12 -9.96 21.49 24.16
CA GLY A 12 -10.93 20.40 24.07
C GLY A 12 -11.68 20.02 25.35
N VAL A 13 -11.22 20.54 26.52
CA VAL A 13 -11.89 20.34 27.83
C VAL A 13 -12.49 21.65 28.27
N GLU A 14 -13.82 21.72 28.32
CA GLU A 14 -14.60 22.95 28.60
C GLU A 14 -14.20 23.63 29.91
N ASP A 15 -14.04 22.87 30.99
CA ASP A 15 -13.72 23.36 32.32
C ASP A 15 -12.32 24.01 32.44
N LEU A 16 -11.47 23.79 31.43
CA LEU A 16 -10.09 24.30 31.39
C LEU A 16 -9.92 25.48 30.43
N LYS A 17 -10.91 25.77 29.59
CA LYS A 17 -10.84 26.87 28.63
C LYS A 17 -10.57 28.21 29.30
N GLY A 18 -9.57 28.94 28.83
CA GLY A 18 -9.21 30.25 29.37
C GLY A 18 -8.66 30.26 30.79
N GLN A 19 -8.60 29.09 31.49
CA GLN A 19 -8.17 29.02 32.88
C GLN A 19 -6.64 29.19 33.00
N PRO A 20 -6.17 29.98 33.95
CA PRO A 20 -4.73 30.08 34.24
C PRO A 20 -4.22 28.81 34.92
N VAL A 21 -3.07 28.31 34.46
CA VAL A 21 -2.41 27.14 35.03
C VAL A 21 -0.92 27.45 35.28
N ILE A 22 -0.38 26.91 36.35
CA ILE A 22 1.04 27.00 36.66
C ILE A 22 1.71 25.66 36.43
N PHE A 23 2.55 25.60 35.38
CA PHE A 23 3.37 24.43 35.10
C PHE A 23 4.70 24.52 35.87
N LYS A 24 4.97 23.54 36.71
CA LYS A 24 6.29 23.37 37.36
C LYS A 24 7.18 22.56 36.40
N VAL A 25 8.03 23.26 35.67
CA VAL A 25 8.87 22.67 34.61
C VAL A 25 10.29 22.45 35.17
N LYS A 26 10.77 21.23 35.04
CA LYS A 26 12.16 20.84 35.22
C LYS A 26 12.73 20.40 33.88
N VAL A 27 13.72 21.13 33.36
CA VAL A 27 14.45 20.71 32.17
C VAL A 27 15.42 19.61 32.62
N ASN A 28 15.21 18.39 32.13
CA ASN A 28 16.08 17.26 32.43
C ASN A 28 17.23 17.14 31.44
N GLU A 29 16.97 17.48 30.16
CA GLU A 29 17.94 17.35 29.09
C GLU A 29 17.62 18.38 28.01
N ILE A 30 18.65 18.93 27.39
CA ILE A 30 18.54 19.77 26.19
C ILE A 30 19.26 19.01 25.08
N LYS A 31 18.52 18.68 24.01
CA LYS A 31 19.07 18.01 22.82
C LYS A 31 19.05 18.98 21.65
N GLU A 32 20.16 19.05 20.97
CA GLU A 32 20.26 19.78 19.71
C GLU A 32 20.29 18.77 18.54
N LYS A 33 19.53 19.05 17.50
CA LYS A 33 19.58 18.23 16.29
C LYS A 33 20.78 18.66 15.45
N VAL A 34 21.85 17.88 15.52
CA VAL A 34 23.04 18.07 14.69
C VAL A 34 22.89 17.25 13.42
N THR A 35 23.02 17.90 12.26
CA THR A 35 23.09 17.21 10.98
C THR A 35 24.50 16.65 10.81
N ARG A 36 24.59 15.34 10.64
CA ARG A 36 25.87 14.65 10.43
C ARG A 36 26.42 15.02 9.06
N GLU A 37 27.72 15.22 8.96
CA GLU A 37 28.40 15.40 7.68
C GLU A 37 28.40 14.10 6.87
N LEU A 38 28.39 14.22 5.54
CA LEU A 38 28.46 13.08 4.63
C LEU A 38 29.93 12.66 4.43
N ASP A 39 30.52 12.19 5.53
CA ASP A 39 31.90 11.71 5.59
C ASP A 39 32.00 10.20 5.37
N LYS A 40 33.21 9.67 5.39
CA LYS A 40 33.46 8.23 5.19
C LYS A 40 32.77 7.39 6.25
N GLU A 41 32.76 7.83 7.51
CA GLU A 41 32.14 7.13 8.62
C GLU A 41 30.60 7.09 8.46
N PHE A 42 29.99 8.15 7.91
CA PHE A 42 28.58 8.16 7.57
C PHE A 42 28.22 7.07 6.55
N PHE A 43 29.02 6.90 5.48
CA PHE A 43 28.75 5.89 4.46
C PHE A 43 29.02 4.47 4.94
N GLU A 44 30.03 4.28 5.81
CA GLU A 44 30.26 2.99 6.46
C GLU A 44 29.08 2.59 7.36
N ASP A 45 28.52 3.53 8.13
CA ASP A 45 27.36 3.30 8.99
C ASP A 45 26.06 3.12 8.19
N LEU A 46 25.93 3.79 7.03
CA LEU A 46 24.77 3.63 6.14
C LEU A 46 24.67 2.21 5.57
N ALA A 47 25.81 1.52 5.44
CA ALA A 47 25.91 0.12 5.02
C ALA A 47 25.12 -0.24 3.74
N MET A 48 24.97 0.72 2.83
CA MET A 48 24.34 0.49 1.53
C MET A 48 25.37 0.02 0.51
N GLU A 49 25.10 -1.10 -0.12
CA GLU A 49 25.98 -1.68 -1.14
C GLU A 49 26.19 -0.73 -2.32
N GLY A 50 27.44 -0.40 -2.63
CA GLY A 50 27.80 0.51 -3.74
C GLY A 50 27.62 2.01 -3.45
N VAL A 51 27.31 2.38 -2.19
CA VAL A 51 27.16 3.78 -1.76
C VAL A 51 28.30 4.13 -0.79
N ASP A 52 29.32 4.80 -1.29
CA ASP A 52 30.54 5.15 -0.55
C ASP A 52 30.85 6.66 -0.57
N SER A 53 30.04 7.44 -1.25
CA SER A 53 30.21 8.86 -1.44
C SER A 53 28.88 9.58 -1.63
N LYS A 54 28.88 10.90 -1.50
CA LYS A 54 27.72 11.74 -1.76
C LYS A 54 27.19 11.53 -3.19
N GLU A 55 28.08 11.42 -4.17
CA GLU A 55 27.69 11.22 -5.57
C GLU A 55 27.00 9.87 -5.81
N THR A 56 27.50 8.79 -5.19
CA THR A 56 26.89 7.48 -5.30
C THR A 56 25.56 7.42 -4.54
N LEU A 57 25.43 8.10 -3.40
CA LEU A 57 24.17 8.24 -2.67
C LEU A 57 23.14 9.01 -3.50
N GLU A 58 23.51 10.15 -4.09
CA GLU A 58 22.60 10.93 -4.93
C GLU A 58 22.08 10.10 -6.12
N LYS A 59 22.94 9.35 -6.79
CA LYS A 59 22.56 8.47 -7.89
C LYS A 59 21.60 7.34 -7.44
N GLU A 60 21.87 6.74 -6.30
CA GLU A 60 20.98 5.67 -5.79
C GLU A 60 19.62 6.22 -5.35
N VAL A 61 19.61 7.39 -4.70
CA VAL A 61 18.35 8.10 -4.34
C VAL A 61 17.57 8.50 -5.59
N GLU A 62 18.25 9.07 -6.61
CA GLU A 62 17.61 9.42 -7.88
C GLU A 62 17.01 8.20 -8.57
N LYS A 63 17.74 7.10 -8.64
CA LYS A 63 17.28 5.82 -9.20
C LYS A 63 16.05 5.30 -8.46
N ASN A 64 16.07 5.32 -7.13
CA ASN A 64 14.95 4.85 -6.31
C ASN A 64 13.70 5.73 -6.47
N ILE A 65 13.87 7.06 -6.46
CA ILE A 65 12.76 8.00 -6.70
C ILE A 65 12.20 7.82 -8.12
N LYS A 66 13.06 7.64 -9.11
CA LYS A 66 12.64 7.40 -10.49
C LYS A 66 11.84 6.11 -10.61
N ALA A 67 12.36 5.00 -10.07
CA ALA A 67 11.68 3.72 -10.06
C ALA A 67 10.32 3.78 -9.34
N GLN A 68 10.26 4.47 -8.21
CA GLN A 68 9.00 4.68 -7.49
C GLN A 68 8.00 5.48 -8.32
N LYS A 69 8.42 6.60 -8.93
CA LYS A 69 7.54 7.42 -9.78
C LYS A 69 7.08 6.67 -11.03
N GLU A 70 7.94 5.85 -11.64
CA GLU A 70 7.57 5.01 -12.78
C GLU A 70 6.52 3.99 -12.36
N ALA A 71 6.68 3.31 -11.23
CA ALA A 71 5.69 2.38 -10.69
C ALA A 71 4.36 3.07 -10.33
N ASP A 72 4.41 4.24 -9.69
CA ASP A 72 3.21 5.02 -9.35
C ASP A 72 2.45 5.49 -10.60
N ASN A 73 3.19 5.89 -11.66
CA ASN A 73 2.58 6.29 -12.92
C ASN A 73 1.97 5.11 -13.66
N GLU A 74 2.65 3.96 -13.66
CA GLU A 74 2.15 2.73 -14.26
C GLU A 74 0.85 2.27 -13.57
N ASN A 75 0.83 2.28 -12.23
CA ASN A 75 -0.38 1.94 -11.47
C ASN A 75 -1.55 2.88 -11.82
N LYS A 76 -1.31 4.20 -11.83
CA LYS A 76 -2.34 5.17 -12.22
C LYS A 76 -2.83 4.99 -13.64
N TYR A 77 -1.93 4.64 -14.56
CA TYR A 77 -2.30 4.36 -15.94
C TYR A 77 -3.19 3.13 -16.03
N ILE A 78 -2.83 2.05 -15.33
CA ILE A 78 -3.64 0.83 -15.27
C ILE A 78 -5.00 1.11 -14.65
N ASP A 79 -5.05 1.81 -13.51
CA ASP A 79 -6.31 2.17 -12.85
C ASP A 79 -7.24 2.94 -13.79
N HIS A 80 -6.70 3.95 -14.49
CA HIS A 80 -7.47 4.73 -15.44
C HIS A 80 -7.91 3.91 -16.67
N LEU A 81 -7.04 3.05 -17.19
CA LEU A 81 -7.37 2.13 -18.27
C LEU A 81 -8.53 1.20 -17.89
N LEU A 82 -8.47 0.58 -16.72
CA LEU A 82 -9.53 -0.30 -16.21
C LEU A 82 -10.83 0.49 -15.99
N GLU A 83 -10.77 1.71 -15.48
CA GLU A 83 -11.94 2.57 -15.34
C GLU A 83 -12.60 2.88 -16.69
N GLU A 84 -11.81 3.22 -17.73
CA GLU A 84 -12.33 3.52 -19.05
C GLU A 84 -12.94 2.28 -19.73
N VAL A 85 -12.29 1.12 -19.63
CA VAL A 85 -12.82 -0.14 -20.16
C VAL A 85 -14.11 -0.54 -19.45
N ALA A 86 -14.17 -0.39 -18.12
CA ALA A 86 -15.32 -0.75 -17.30
C ALA A 86 -16.59 0.05 -17.66
N LYS A 87 -16.47 1.26 -18.22
CA LYS A 87 -17.64 2.05 -18.69
C LYS A 87 -18.44 1.36 -19.78
N ASN A 88 -17.85 0.39 -20.48
CA ASN A 88 -18.49 -0.37 -21.55
C ASN A 88 -18.97 -1.76 -21.09
N VAL A 89 -18.87 -2.06 -19.78
CA VAL A 89 -19.24 -3.35 -19.22
C VAL A 89 -20.60 -3.24 -18.54
N GLU A 90 -21.51 -4.15 -18.89
CA GLU A 90 -22.78 -4.33 -18.20
C GLU A 90 -22.74 -5.69 -17.49
N VAL A 91 -22.74 -5.67 -16.17
CA VAL A 91 -22.76 -6.88 -15.35
C VAL A 91 -23.60 -6.63 -14.08
N ASP A 92 -24.39 -7.62 -13.71
CA ASP A 92 -25.12 -7.63 -12.44
C ASP A 92 -24.25 -8.30 -11.38
N ILE A 93 -23.72 -7.53 -10.45
CA ILE A 93 -22.82 -8.01 -9.40
C ILE A 93 -23.65 -8.30 -8.16
N PRO A 94 -23.71 -9.58 -7.70
CA PRO A 94 -24.37 -9.91 -6.44
C PRO A 94 -23.75 -9.17 -5.25
N GLN A 95 -24.59 -8.72 -4.33
CA GLN A 95 -24.13 -7.98 -3.14
C GLN A 95 -23.17 -8.82 -2.29
N GLU A 96 -23.36 -10.13 -2.25
CA GLU A 96 -22.51 -11.06 -1.52
C GLU A 96 -21.05 -10.99 -1.99
N MET A 97 -20.79 -10.81 -3.28
CA MET A 97 -19.43 -10.65 -3.82
C MET A 97 -18.80 -9.33 -3.36
N VAL A 98 -19.60 -8.27 -3.28
CA VAL A 98 -19.13 -6.97 -2.78
C VAL A 98 -18.82 -7.06 -1.28
N ASP A 99 -19.66 -7.71 -0.51
CA ASP A 99 -19.50 -7.89 0.94
C ASP A 99 -18.25 -8.71 1.27
N GLU A 100 -17.97 -9.77 0.48
CA GLU A 100 -16.74 -10.55 0.59
C GLU A 100 -15.50 -9.70 0.29
N GLU A 101 -15.56 -8.91 -0.78
CA GLU A 101 -14.44 -8.02 -1.14
C GLU A 101 -14.25 -6.93 -0.09
N THR A 102 -15.33 -6.33 0.43
CA THR A 102 -15.28 -5.37 1.55
C THR A 102 -14.59 -5.99 2.77
N THR A 103 -14.89 -7.25 3.06
CA THR A 103 -14.25 -7.97 4.17
C THR A 103 -12.75 -8.16 3.92
N ARG A 104 -12.34 -8.45 2.67
CA ARG A 104 -10.91 -8.53 2.31
C ARG A 104 -10.19 -7.20 2.40
N LEU A 105 -10.84 -6.12 1.96
CA LEU A 105 -10.32 -4.75 2.08
C LEU A 105 -10.11 -4.38 3.55
N LEU A 106 -11.09 -4.66 4.39
CA LEU A 106 -11.00 -4.41 5.83
C LEU A 106 -9.85 -5.18 6.49
N GLY A 107 -9.69 -6.46 6.15
CA GLY A 107 -8.58 -7.27 6.66
C GLY A 107 -7.20 -6.73 6.23
N ARG A 108 -7.06 -6.27 4.99
CA ARG A 108 -5.82 -5.61 4.52
C ARG A 108 -5.55 -4.30 5.26
N PHE A 109 -6.58 -3.50 5.48
CA PHE A 109 -6.49 -2.26 6.24
C PHE A 109 -6.07 -2.53 7.69
N GLU A 110 -6.68 -3.51 8.34
CA GLU A 110 -6.32 -3.94 9.70
C GLU A 110 -4.84 -4.36 9.79
N GLN A 111 -4.38 -5.17 8.84
CA GLN A 111 -2.99 -5.61 8.78
C GLN A 111 -2.03 -4.42 8.58
N GLN A 112 -2.38 -3.48 7.72
CA GLN A 112 -1.58 -2.27 7.48
C GLN A 112 -1.50 -1.40 8.73
N MET A 113 -2.61 -1.22 9.44
CA MET A 113 -2.64 -0.48 10.71
C MET A 113 -1.83 -1.19 11.79
N ALA A 114 -1.92 -2.52 11.89
CA ALA A 114 -1.16 -3.31 12.83
C ALA A 114 0.36 -3.21 12.60
N MET A 115 0.82 -3.13 11.35
CA MET A 115 2.22 -2.88 11.02
C MET A 115 2.72 -1.51 11.51
N GLN A 116 1.81 -0.55 11.67
CA GLN A 116 2.10 0.77 12.26
C GLN A 116 1.91 0.81 13.79
N GLY A 117 1.59 -0.33 14.40
CA GLY A 117 1.34 -0.44 15.84
C GLY A 117 -0.02 0.10 16.30
N ILE A 118 -0.97 0.28 15.38
CA ILE A 118 -2.30 0.82 15.65
C ILE A 118 -3.33 -0.30 15.47
N SER A 119 -4.17 -0.53 16.50
CA SER A 119 -5.32 -1.44 16.37
C SER A 119 -6.53 -0.72 15.78
N LEU A 120 -7.47 -1.48 15.18
CA LEU A 120 -8.72 -0.92 14.68
C LEU A 120 -9.54 -0.23 15.78
N ASP A 121 -9.51 -0.75 17.02
CA ASP A 121 -10.20 -0.12 18.16
C ASP A 121 -9.67 1.30 18.43
N ILE A 122 -8.34 1.46 18.40
CA ILE A 122 -7.70 2.78 18.55
C ILE A 122 -8.09 3.69 17.38
N TYR A 123 -8.08 3.16 16.16
CA TYR A 123 -8.50 3.89 14.96
C TYR A 123 -9.94 4.39 15.10
N TYR A 124 -10.89 3.53 15.47
CA TYR A 124 -12.29 3.90 15.64
C TYR A 124 -12.50 4.95 16.74
N GLN A 125 -11.79 4.83 17.86
CA GLN A 125 -11.83 5.84 18.94
C GLN A 125 -11.31 7.20 18.48
N PHE A 126 -10.24 7.22 17.69
CA PHE A 126 -9.63 8.47 17.20
C PHE A 126 -10.47 9.16 16.13
N THR A 127 -11.01 8.39 15.21
CA THR A 127 -11.82 8.90 14.09
C THR A 127 -13.28 9.10 14.47
N LYS A 128 -13.72 8.60 15.63
CA LYS A 128 -15.12 8.56 16.07
C LYS A 128 -16.02 7.84 15.05
N SER A 129 -15.50 6.84 14.38
CA SER A 129 -16.19 6.00 13.41
C SER A 129 -16.43 4.60 13.97
N SER A 130 -17.24 3.81 13.28
CA SER A 130 -17.50 2.40 13.56
C SER A 130 -16.96 1.51 12.44
N GLU A 131 -16.93 0.20 12.67
CA GLU A 131 -16.65 -0.78 11.60
C GLU A 131 -17.65 -0.65 10.45
N GLU A 132 -18.93 -0.39 10.76
CA GLU A 132 -19.96 -0.21 9.74
C GLU A 132 -19.69 1.02 8.87
N ASP A 133 -19.22 2.13 9.45
CA ASP A 133 -18.85 3.33 8.70
C ASP A 133 -17.66 3.07 7.79
N LEU A 134 -16.66 2.33 8.29
CA LEU A 134 -15.48 1.96 7.51
C LEU A 134 -15.85 1.00 6.36
N ARG A 135 -16.72 0.01 6.60
CA ARG A 135 -17.26 -0.87 5.56
C ARG A 135 -17.98 -0.08 4.46
N LYS A 136 -18.86 0.86 4.82
CA LYS A 136 -19.55 1.72 3.84
C LYS A 136 -18.59 2.58 3.01
N GLN A 137 -17.49 3.02 3.59
CA GLN A 137 -16.47 3.75 2.84
C GLN A 137 -15.75 2.85 1.82
N MET A 138 -15.57 1.57 2.16
CA MET A 138 -14.90 0.59 1.31
C MET A 138 -15.83 -0.04 0.24
N ASP A 139 -17.15 0.02 0.41
CA ASP A 139 -18.11 -0.62 -0.50
C ASP A 139 -17.94 -0.20 -1.96
N LYS A 140 -17.67 1.08 -2.20
CA LYS A 140 -17.46 1.59 -3.56
C LYS A 140 -16.19 0.99 -4.19
N GLU A 141 -15.12 0.92 -3.44
CA GLU A 141 -13.86 0.32 -3.88
C GLU A 141 -14.03 -1.19 -4.07
N ALA A 142 -14.72 -1.85 -3.14
CA ALA A 142 -15.06 -3.27 -3.24
C ALA A 142 -15.84 -3.58 -4.51
N TYR A 143 -16.88 -2.81 -4.81
CA TYR A 143 -17.65 -2.96 -6.03
C TYR A 143 -16.78 -2.80 -7.28
N GLN A 144 -15.92 -1.79 -7.32
CA GLN A 144 -14.98 -1.57 -8.44
C GLN A 144 -14.00 -2.73 -8.61
N ASN A 145 -13.45 -3.23 -7.51
CA ASN A 145 -12.53 -4.37 -7.54
C ASN A 145 -13.19 -5.63 -8.09
N VAL A 146 -14.43 -5.91 -7.68
CA VAL A 146 -15.21 -7.04 -8.20
C VAL A 146 -15.52 -6.84 -9.69
N LEU A 147 -15.94 -5.64 -10.09
CA LEU A 147 -16.22 -5.31 -11.48
C LEU A 147 -14.99 -5.52 -12.38
N TYR A 148 -13.83 -5.00 -11.95
CA TYR A 148 -12.59 -5.14 -12.71
C TYR A 148 -12.14 -6.60 -12.81
N ARG A 149 -12.27 -7.36 -11.73
CA ARG A 149 -11.96 -8.78 -11.75
C ARG A 149 -12.83 -9.54 -12.74
N LEU A 150 -14.16 -9.39 -12.67
CA LEU A 150 -15.09 -10.06 -13.59
C LEU A 150 -14.87 -9.64 -15.04
N MET A 151 -14.60 -8.36 -15.28
CA MET A 151 -14.28 -7.83 -16.60
C MET A 151 -13.01 -8.47 -17.18
N LEU A 152 -11.95 -8.53 -16.39
CA LEU A 152 -10.68 -9.12 -16.83
C LEU A 152 -10.81 -10.62 -17.04
N GLU A 153 -11.54 -11.33 -16.18
CA GLU A 153 -11.84 -12.77 -16.35
C GLU A 153 -12.60 -13.02 -17.65
N GLU A 154 -13.58 -12.19 -17.99
CA GLU A 154 -14.32 -12.34 -19.24
C GLU A 154 -13.46 -12.05 -20.47
N ILE A 155 -12.62 -11.00 -20.42
CA ILE A 155 -11.64 -10.72 -21.50
C ILE A 155 -10.67 -11.90 -21.66
N MET A 156 -10.16 -12.45 -20.54
CA MET A 156 -9.29 -13.62 -20.54
C MET A 156 -9.94 -14.81 -21.27
N ASN A 157 -11.21 -15.06 -20.98
CA ASN A 157 -11.99 -16.13 -21.64
C ASN A 157 -12.22 -15.87 -23.13
N LEU A 158 -12.60 -14.65 -23.49
CA LEU A 158 -12.87 -14.27 -24.89
C LEU A 158 -11.62 -14.31 -25.77
N GLU A 159 -10.52 -13.80 -25.25
CA GLU A 159 -9.22 -13.76 -25.93
C GLU A 159 -8.43 -15.08 -25.80
N LYS A 160 -8.96 -16.04 -25.04
CA LYS A 160 -8.35 -17.37 -24.78
C LYS A 160 -6.92 -17.24 -24.26
N ILE A 161 -6.74 -16.35 -23.29
CA ILE A 161 -5.45 -16.15 -22.63
C ILE A 161 -5.30 -17.24 -21.57
N GLU A 162 -4.48 -18.22 -21.89
CA GLU A 162 -4.17 -19.34 -21.01
C GLU A 162 -2.65 -19.51 -20.93
N LEU A 163 -2.16 -19.81 -19.75
CA LEU A 163 -0.78 -20.22 -19.52
C LEU A 163 -0.72 -21.72 -19.28
N SER A 164 0.25 -22.38 -19.89
CA SER A 164 0.52 -23.77 -19.52
C SER A 164 1.12 -23.85 -18.11
N GLN A 165 0.93 -25.00 -17.44
CA GLN A 165 1.53 -25.25 -16.14
C GLN A 165 3.06 -25.14 -16.17
N GLU A 166 3.70 -25.47 -17.30
CA GLU A 166 5.15 -25.34 -17.47
C GLU A 166 5.57 -23.87 -17.48
N GLU A 167 4.86 -23.01 -18.20
CA GLU A 167 5.11 -21.57 -18.23
C GLU A 167 4.89 -20.95 -16.87
N ALA A 168 3.75 -21.22 -16.21
CA ALA A 168 3.45 -20.73 -14.87
C ALA A 168 4.50 -21.19 -13.85
N SER A 169 4.95 -22.45 -13.94
CA SER A 169 5.99 -22.99 -13.06
C SER A 169 7.35 -22.32 -13.27
N LYS A 170 7.68 -21.94 -14.50
CA LYS A 170 8.92 -21.24 -14.85
C LYS A 170 8.90 -19.80 -14.33
N GLU A 171 7.79 -19.09 -14.55
CA GLU A 171 7.60 -17.73 -14.05
C GLU A 171 7.61 -17.70 -12.51
N ALA A 172 6.97 -18.68 -11.85
CA ALA A 172 7.01 -18.83 -10.41
C ALA A 172 8.45 -19.01 -9.88
N GLU A 173 9.30 -19.74 -10.62
CA GLU A 173 10.71 -19.90 -10.25
C GLU A 173 11.50 -18.59 -10.42
N GLU A 174 11.25 -17.83 -11.46
CA GLU A 174 11.89 -16.52 -11.68
C GLU A 174 11.47 -15.50 -10.61
N LEU A 175 10.18 -15.49 -10.25
CA LEU A 175 9.66 -14.66 -9.17
C LEU A 175 10.28 -15.06 -7.81
N ALA A 176 10.34 -16.35 -7.50
CA ALA A 176 10.97 -16.84 -6.27
C ALA A 176 12.44 -16.39 -6.17
N LYS A 177 13.22 -16.48 -7.25
CA LYS A 177 14.59 -15.98 -7.32
C LYS A 177 14.69 -14.47 -7.05
N LYS A 178 13.76 -13.70 -7.63
CA LYS A 178 13.69 -12.24 -7.43
C LYS A 178 13.42 -11.88 -5.96
N TYR A 179 12.59 -12.67 -5.28
CA TYR A 179 12.30 -12.52 -3.84
C TYR A 179 13.32 -13.20 -2.94
N LYS A 180 14.37 -13.84 -3.51
CA LYS A 180 15.41 -14.60 -2.77
C LYS A 180 14.79 -15.72 -1.92
N MET A 181 13.76 -16.36 -2.42
CA MET A 181 13.05 -17.46 -1.79
C MET A 181 13.25 -18.76 -2.54
N ASP A 182 13.10 -19.89 -1.83
CA ASP A 182 12.94 -21.18 -2.48
C ASP A 182 11.57 -21.27 -3.18
N LYS A 183 11.53 -21.97 -4.34
CA LYS A 183 10.30 -22.08 -5.12
C LYS A 183 9.14 -22.71 -4.35
N GLU A 184 9.41 -23.75 -3.54
CA GLU A 184 8.35 -24.42 -2.78
C GLU A 184 7.78 -23.51 -1.69
N ASP A 185 8.63 -22.72 -1.02
CA ASP A 185 8.22 -21.78 0.00
C ASP A 185 7.46 -20.60 -0.63
N PHE A 186 7.92 -20.13 -1.80
CA PHE A 186 7.21 -19.13 -2.59
C PHE A 186 5.81 -19.61 -2.97
N LEU A 187 5.68 -20.81 -3.54
CA LEU A 187 4.38 -21.38 -3.89
C LEU A 187 3.45 -21.52 -2.67
N LYS A 188 3.95 -21.97 -1.53
CA LYS A 188 3.15 -22.07 -0.28
C LYS A 188 2.65 -20.71 0.19
N GLN A 189 3.49 -19.71 0.11
CA GLN A 189 3.16 -18.35 0.56
C GLN A 189 2.14 -17.66 -0.35
N PHE A 190 2.19 -17.92 -1.66
CA PHE A 190 1.36 -17.27 -2.66
C PHE A 190 0.17 -18.13 -3.15
N GLY A 191 -0.25 -19.13 -2.39
CA GLY A 191 -1.49 -19.87 -2.66
C GLY A 191 -1.39 -21.01 -3.69
N GLY A 192 -0.16 -21.39 -4.05
CA GLY A 192 0.09 -22.48 -5.00
C GLY A 192 0.28 -22.03 -6.45
N LEU A 193 0.58 -23.00 -7.32
CA LEU A 193 0.86 -22.73 -8.73
C LEU A 193 -0.37 -22.20 -9.47
N GLU A 194 -1.57 -22.69 -9.14
CA GLU A 194 -2.82 -22.27 -9.79
C GLU A 194 -3.12 -20.78 -9.55
N MET A 195 -2.87 -20.29 -8.33
CA MET A 195 -3.05 -18.88 -8.01
C MET A 195 -2.06 -18.00 -8.78
N ILE A 196 -0.80 -18.44 -8.84
CA ILE A 196 0.24 -17.72 -9.61
C ILE A 196 -0.09 -17.72 -11.10
N GLN A 197 -0.55 -18.86 -11.63
CA GLN A 197 -0.99 -18.96 -13.02
C GLN A 197 -2.11 -17.96 -13.31
N TYR A 198 -3.14 -17.92 -12.46
CA TYR A 198 -4.24 -16.98 -12.58
C TYR A 198 -3.76 -15.51 -12.54
N ASP A 199 -2.90 -15.16 -11.60
CA ASP A 199 -2.34 -13.80 -11.51
C ASP A 199 -1.56 -13.42 -12.79
N LEU A 200 -0.78 -14.35 -13.33
CA LEU A 200 -0.03 -14.14 -14.56
C LEU A 200 -0.94 -13.98 -15.79
N GLU A 201 -2.02 -14.77 -15.86
CA GLU A 201 -3.03 -14.65 -16.91
C GLU A 201 -3.73 -13.29 -16.85
N MET A 202 -4.11 -12.83 -15.65
CA MET A 202 -4.68 -11.50 -15.42
C MET A 202 -3.71 -10.38 -15.83
N HIS A 203 -2.42 -10.52 -15.54
CA HIS A 203 -1.41 -9.55 -16.01
C HIS A 203 -1.30 -9.53 -17.54
N LYS A 204 -1.37 -10.67 -18.22
CA LYS A 204 -1.39 -10.73 -19.70
C LYS A 204 -2.61 -10.02 -20.29
N VAL A 205 -3.79 -10.10 -19.63
CA VAL A 205 -4.98 -9.34 -20.05
C VAL A 205 -4.73 -7.85 -19.95
N ILE A 206 -4.15 -7.39 -18.84
CA ILE A 206 -3.81 -5.97 -18.65
C ILE A 206 -2.80 -5.51 -19.70
N ASP A 207 -1.79 -6.31 -20.01
CA ASP A 207 -0.81 -5.99 -21.06
C ASP A 207 -1.45 -5.92 -22.44
N LEU A 208 -2.37 -6.83 -22.77
CA LEU A 208 -3.17 -6.76 -23.98
C LEU A 208 -3.98 -5.46 -24.07
N LEU A 209 -4.67 -5.09 -22.98
CA LEU A 209 -5.42 -3.83 -22.92
C LEU A 209 -4.51 -2.61 -23.12
N LYS A 210 -3.30 -2.62 -22.53
CA LYS A 210 -2.30 -1.56 -22.74
C LYS A 210 -1.83 -1.48 -24.18
N GLU A 211 -1.66 -2.62 -24.86
CA GLU A 211 -1.26 -2.66 -26.27
C GLU A 211 -2.32 -2.12 -27.21
N LEU A 212 -3.58 -2.42 -26.93
CA LEU A 212 -4.72 -1.96 -27.75
C LEU A 212 -5.04 -0.47 -27.55
N ASN A 213 -4.52 0.17 -26.51
CA ASN A 213 -4.80 1.57 -26.15
C ASN A 213 -3.54 2.48 -26.19
N LYS A 214 -2.53 2.08 -26.96
CA LYS A 214 -1.35 2.91 -27.23
C LYS A 214 -1.61 4.03 -28.23
#